data_9d616e1e70b54bc5d01832a8b0871106
#
_entry.id   9d616e1e70b54bc5d01832a8b0871106
#
_cell.length_a   1.000
_cell.length_b   1.000
_cell.length_c   1.000
_cell.angle_alpha   90.00
_cell.angle_beta   90.00
_cell.angle_gamma   90.00
#
_symmetry.space_group_name_H-M   'P 1'
#
loop_
_entity.id
_entity.type
_entity.pdbx_description
1 polymer ?
#
loop_
_entity_poly.entity_id
_entity_poly.type
_entity_poly.pdbx_seq_one_letter_code
_entity_poly.pdbx_strand_id
1 'polypeptide(L)'
;LGYLPESCDQRGTCGVQNVVEADGSVYPCDFYMLDDYKLGNFNENRLDEIDTKRTEIGFVERSLLLDEECKVCEYFHICHGGCQRNRDLNELTGKYQNYFCESYKMFFAACLPRMKETVKTLEKR
;
A
#
# COMPACT_ATOMS: atom_id res chain seq x y z
N LEU A 1 -17.40 -8.81 -3.54
CA LEU A 1 -17.14 -10.23 -3.89
C LEU A 1 -16.24 -10.93 -2.86
N GLY A 2 -15.62 -10.21 -1.93
CA GLY A 2 -14.79 -10.80 -0.88
C GLY A 2 -13.42 -11.35 -1.33
N TYR A 3 -13.02 -11.12 -2.56
CA TYR A 3 -11.69 -11.47 -3.03
C TYR A 3 -10.64 -10.47 -2.56
N LEU A 4 -9.42 -10.95 -2.33
CA LEU A 4 -8.29 -10.07 -2.06
C LEU A 4 -8.01 -9.21 -3.31
N PRO A 5 -7.93 -7.88 -3.20
CA PRO A 5 -7.62 -7.02 -4.34
C PRO A 5 -6.27 -7.36 -4.98
N GLU A 6 -6.17 -7.29 -6.30
CA GLU A 6 -4.90 -7.49 -7.00
C GLU A 6 -3.94 -6.33 -6.74
N SER A 7 -4.46 -5.11 -6.75
CA SER A 7 -3.68 -3.89 -6.51
C SER A 7 -3.29 -3.74 -5.04
N CYS A 8 -2.01 -3.50 -4.77
CA CYS A 8 -1.50 -3.38 -3.40
C CYS A 8 -2.02 -2.15 -2.66
N ASP A 9 -2.38 -1.08 -3.37
CA ASP A 9 -3.00 0.11 -2.76
C ASP A 9 -4.37 -0.20 -2.16
N GLN A 10 -5.13 -1.10 -2.80
CA GLN A 10 -6.42 -1.57 -2.28
C GLN A 10 -6.29 -2.59 -1.15
N ARG A 11 -5.10 -3.18 -0.96
CA ARG A 11 -4.79 -4.06 0.19
C ARG A 11 -4.40 -3.26 1.43
N GLY A 12 -3.92 -2.04 1.25
CA GLY A 12 -3.38 -1.21 2.33
C GLY A 12 -2.08 -1.71 2.95
N THR A 13 -1.48 -2.75 2.36
CA THR A 13 -0.25 -3.37 2.84
C THR A 13 0.70 -3.58 1.67
N CYS A 14 1.96 -3.19 1.84
CA CYS A 14 2.99 -3.45 0.84
C CYS A 14 3.41 -4.93 0.86
N GLY A 15 3.58 -5.50 -0.32
CA GLY A 15 4.18 -6.81 -0.50
C GLY A 15 5.70 -6.74 -0.65
N VAL A 16 6.33 -7.91 -0.61
CA VAL A 16 7.74 -8.08 -0.97
C VAL A 16 7.84 -8.16 -2.50
N GLN A 17 8.52 -7.21 -3.10
CA GLN A 17 8.83 -7.19 -4.53
C GLN A 17 10.21 -6.58 -4.75
N ASN A 18 10.81 -6.86 -5.89
CA ASN A 18 12.08 -6.27 -6.32
C ASN A 18 11.88 -5.58 -7.67
N VAL A 19 12.01 -4.27 -7.69
CA VAL A 19 12.09 -3.49 -8.92
C VAL A 19 13.56 -3.29 -9.23
N VAL A 20 13.99 -3.70 -10.42
CA VAL A 20 15.40 -3.72 -10.81
C VAL A 20 15.61 -2.76 -11.98
N GLU A 21 16.53 -1.82 -11.83
CA GLU A 21 16.95 -0.94 -12.90
C GLU A 21 18.00 -1.58 -13.82
N ALA A 22 18.25 -0.95 -14.94
CA ALA A 22 19.17 -1.45 -15.97
C ALA A 22 20.63 -1.61 -15.47
N ASP A 23 21.04 -0.85 -14.45
CA ASP A 23 22.37 -0.96 -13.80
C ASP A 23 22.43 -2.05 -12.72
N GLY A 24 21.31 -2.78 -12.49
CA GLY A 24 21.19 -3.79 -11.45
C GLY A 24 20.74 -3.27 -10.09
N SER A 25 20.52 -1.97 -9.94
CA SER A 25 19.99 -1.37 -8.69
C SER A 25 18.62 -1.91 -8.36
N VAL A 26 18.38 -2.23 -7.08
CA VAL A 26 17.16 -2.88 -6.59
C VAL A 26 16.42 -1.98 -5.62
N TYR A 27 15.10 -1.88 -5.82
CA TYR A 27 14.20 -1.06 -5.00
C TYR A 27 12.98 -1.88 -4.54
N PRO A 28 12.34 -1.50 -3.42
CA PRO A 28 11.21 -2.26 -2.86
C PRO A 28 9.89 -2.06 -3.61
N CYS A 29 9.79 -1.02 -4.44
CA CYS A 29 8.58 -0.66 -5.18
C CYS A 29 8.93 0.34 -6.29
N ASP A 30 8.20 0.33 -7.39
CA ASP A 30 8.34 1.27 -8.50
C ASP A 30 8.05 2.73 -8.10
N PHE A 31 7.21 2.96 -7.10
CA PHE A 31 6.98 4.29 -6.51
C PHE A 31 8.06 4.74 -5.52
N TYR A 32 9.01 3.88 -5.20
CA TYR A 32 10.10 4.12 -4.25
C TYR A 32 11.49 3.88 -4.86
N MET A 33 11.64 4.20 -6.14
CA MET A 33 12.93 4.22 -6.83
C MET A 33 13.69 5.50 -6.47
N LEU A 34 14.02 5.63 -5.19
CA LEU A 34 14.72 6.78 -4.58
C LEU A 34 15.93 6.26 -3.81
N ASP A 35 17.00 7.05 -3.75
CA ASP A 35 18.28 6.64 -3.14
C ASP A 35 18.11 6.11 -1.71
N ASP A 36 17.27 6.76 -0.90
CA ASP A 36 16.99 6.36 0.49
C ASP A 36 16.31 4.98 0.61
N TYR A 37 15.74 4.49 -0.49
CA TYR A 37 15.03 3.19 -0.54
C TYR A 37 15.77 2.14 -1.34
N LYS A 38 16.97 2.45 -1.83
CA LYS A 38 17.78 1.47 -2.56
C LYS A 38 18.15 0.31 -1.63
N LEU A 39 17.78 -0.90 -2.04
CA LEU A 39 18.02 -2.12 -1.30
C LEU A 39 19.41 -2.72 -1.55
N GLY A 40 20.00 -2.38 -2.70
CA GLY A 40 21.29 -2.87 -3.14
C GLY A 40 21.39 -2.94 -4.65
N ASN A 41 22.30 -3.79 -5.14
CA ASN A 41 22.49 -4.02 -6.58
C ASN A 41 22.75 -5.52 -6.83
N PHE A 42 22.03 -6.14 -7.74
CA PHE A 42 22.17 -7.57 -8.04
C PHE A 42 23.50 -7.97 -8.71
N ASN A 43 24.30 -7.00 -9.15
CA ASN A 43 25.69 -7.27 -9.57
C ASN A 43 26.65 -7.47 -8.37
N GLU A 44 26.25 -7.03 -7.17
CA GLU A 44 27.08 -6.97 -5.97
C GLU A 44 26.47 -7.74 -4.80
N ASN A 45 25.14 -7.74 -4.67
CA ASN A 45 24.41 -8.27 -3.54
C ASN A 45 23.62 -9.52 -3.90
N ARG A 46 23.55 -10.45 -2.95
CA ARG A 46 22.68 -11.61 -3.01
C ARG A 46 21.24 -11.24 -2.62
N LEU A 47 20.27 -12.10 -2.98
CA LEU A 47 18.86 -11.87 -2.67
C LEU A 47 18.59 -11.78 -1.15
N ASP A 48 19.26 -12.60 -0.34
CA ASP A 48 19.13 -12.57 1.12
C ASP A 48 19.61 -11.25 1.73
N GLU A 49 20.64 -10.62 1.16
CA GLU A 49 21.11 -9.30 1.57
C GLU A 49 20.11 -8.19 1.20
N ILE A 50 19.50 -8.29 0.01
CA ILE A 50 18.42 -7.39 -0.44
C ILE A 50 17.22 -7.48 0.50
N ASP A 51 16.80 -8.69 0.89
CA ASP A 51 15.69 -8.91 1.81
C ASP A 51 16.00 -8.41 3.24
N THR A 52 17.24 -8.61 3.69
CA THR A 52 17.71 -8.06 4.97
C THR A 52 17.61 -6.52 4.94
N LYS A 53 18.09 -5.89 3.87
CA LYS A 53 18.03 -4.43 3.72
C LYS A 53 16.59 -3.91 3.71
N ARG A 54 15.66 -4.60 3.04
CA ARG A 54 14.22 -4.26 3.05
C ARG A 54 13.65 -4.26 4.46
N THR A 55 14.01 -5.25 5.26
CA THR A 55 13.60 -5.38 6.66
C THR A 55 14.20 -4.27 7.53
N GLU A 56 15.49 -3.97 7.34
CA GLU A 56 16.18 -2.89 8.08
C GLU A 56 15.52 -1.52 7.88
N ILE A 57 15.11 -1.20 6.64
CA ILE A 57 14.41 0.07 6.36
C ILE A 57 12.93 0.04 6.75
N GLY A 58 12.42 -1.11 7.21
CA GLY A 58 11.04 -1.27 7.67
C GLY A 58 10.00 -1.00 6.58
N PHE A 59 10.28 -1.31 5.32
CA PHE A 59 9.45 -0.89 4.19
C PHE A 59 8.03 -1.46 4.24
N VAL A 60 7.91 -2.77 4.53
CA VAL A 60 6.61 -3.44 4.61
C VAL A 60 5.91 -3.08 5.92
N GLU A 61 6.64 -3.12 7.03
CA GLU A 61 6.15 -2.84 8.39
C GLU A 61 5.55 -1.45 8.51
N ARG A 62 6.17 -0.45 7.89
CA ARG A 62 5.65 0.93 7.87
C ARG A 62 4.27 1.02 7.21
N SER A 63 3.99 0.18 6.21
CA SER A 63 2.67 0.15 5.56
C SER A 63 1.53 -0.29 6.49
N LEU A 64 1.86 -0.92 7.62
CA LEU A 64 0.89 -1.36 8.62
C LEU A 64 0.57 -0.27 9.68
N LEU A 65 1.35 0.81 9.71
CA LEU A 65 1.23 1.89 10.71
C LEU A 65 0.15 2.90 10.31
N LEU A 66 -1.10 2.50 10.38
CA LEU A 66 -2.25 3.36 10.08
C LEU A 66 -2.77 4.08 11.32
N ASP A 67 -3.25 5.32 11.11
CA ASP A 67 -3.94 6.09 12.15
C ASP A 67 -5.17 5.36 12.66
N GLU A 68 -5.52 5.58 13.93
CA GLU A 68 -6.68 4.95 14.56
C GLU A 68 -8.00 5.36 13.89
N GLU A 69 -8.07 6.58 13.35
CA GLU A 69 -9.23 7.04 12.57
C GLU A 69 -9.49 6.16 11.34
N CYS A 70 -8.45 5.62 10.71
CA CYS A 70 -8.61 4.67 9.61
C CYS A 70 -9.27 3.38 10.07
N LYS A 71 -8.90 2.86 11.23
CA LYS A 71 -9.38 1.57 11.73
C LYS A 71 -10.87 1.58 12.11
N VAL A 72 -11.39 2.73 12.53
CA VAL A 72 -12.81 2.91 12.87
C VAL A 72 -13.64 3.48 11.72
N CYS A 73 -13.04 3.76 10.59
CA CYS A 73 -13.71 4.31 9.42
C CYS A 73 -14.65 3.28 8.77
N GLU A 74 -15.87 3.68 8.45
CA GLU A 74 -16.87 2.83 7.78
C GLU A 74 -16.40 2.27 6.43
N TYR A 75 -15.49 2.96 5.73
CA TYR A 75 -14.93 2.55 4.45
C TYR A 75 -13.62 1.75 4.58
N PHE A 76 -13.15 1.48 5.79
CA PHE A 76 -11.88 0.79 5.98
C PHE A 76 -11.82 -0.57 5.26
N HIS A 77 -12.93 -1.30 5.25
CA HIS A 77 -13.06 -2.62 4.62
C HIS A 77 -12.84 -2.63 3.09
N ILE A 78 -12.82 -1.46 2.43
CA ILE A 78 -12.56 -1.30 0.99
C ILE A 78 -11.37 -0.36 0.71
N CYS A 79 -11.05 0.56 1.62
CA CYS A 79 -9.98 1.53 1.49
C CYS A 79 -8.63 1.00 2.00
N HIS A 80 -8.64 0.32 3.16
CA HIS A 80 -7.45 -0.19 3.86
C HIS A 80 -6.32 0.83 4.03
N GLY A 81 -6.62 2.13 3.93
CA GLY A 81 -5.65 3.22 4.02
C GLY A 81 -4.89 3.52 2.72
N GLY A 82 -5.15 2.81 1.63
CA GLY A 82 -4.52 3.04 0.33
C GLY A 82 -3.00 2.78 0.31
N CYS A 83 -2.33 3.23 -0.75
CA CYS A 83 -0.88 3.10 -0.90
C CYS A 83 -0.12 3.93 0.15
N GLN A 84 0.90 3.35 0.77
CA GLN A 84 1.75 4.11 1.73
C GLN A 84 2.47 5.30 1.10
N ARG A 85 2.68 5.32 -0.23
CA ARG A 85 3.29 6.44 -0.95
C ARG A 85 2.45 7.72 -0.84
N ASN A 86 1.15 7.57 -0.67
CA ASN A 86 0.19 8.66 -0.55
C ASN A 86 -0.21 8.97 0.91
N ARG A 87 0.57 8.49 1.88
CA ARG A 87 0.27 8.70 3.30
C ARG A 87 1.21 9.71 3.91
N ASP A 88 0.63 10.63 4.67
CA ASP A 88 1.35 11.59 5.49
C ASP A 88 1.53 11.06 6.91
N LEU A 89 2.68 11.35 7.51
CA LEU A 89 2.98 11.03 8.88
C LEU A 89 2.29 12.04 9.82
N ASN A 90 1.49 11.53 10.74
CA ASN A 90 1.06 12.30 11.90
C ASN A 90 2.18 12.24 12.95
N GLU A 91 2.92 13.32 13.12
CA GLU A 91 4.08 13.39 14.01
C GLU A 91 3.72 13.17 15.48
N LEU A 92 2.47 13.46 15.87
CA LEU A 92 2.01 13.28 17.25
C LEU A 92 1.77 11.81 17.60
N THR A 93 1.29 11.03 16.65
CA THR A 93 0.93 9.61 16.85
C THR A 93 1.96 8.63 16.32
N GLY A 94 2.87 9.10 15.46
CA GLY A 94 3.80 8.24 14.71
C GLY A 94 3.11 7.33 13.69
N LYS A 95 1.84 7.63 13.33
CA LYS A 95 1.02 6.84 12.43
C LYS A 95 0.72 7.60 11.14
N TYR A 96 0.20 6.90 10.15
CA TYR A 96 0.03 7.42 8.79
C TYR A 96 -1.43 7.47 8.39
N GLN A 97 -1.83 8.54 7.70
CA GLN A 97 -3.14 8.70 7.08
C GLN A 97 -2.96 9.05 5.60
N ASN A 98 -3.82 8.52 4.74
CA ASN A 98 -3.76 8.81 3.32
C ASN A 98 -4.13 10.27 3.05
N TYR A 99 -3.29 10.97 2.30
CA TYR A 99 -3.53 12.35 1.85
C TYR A 99 -4.88 12.53 1.14
N PHE A 100 -5.31 11.51 0.40
CA PHE A 100 -6.57 11.52 -0.33
C PHE A 100 -7.76 10.97 0.47
N CYS A 101 -7.67 10.87 1.80
CA CYS A 101 -8.69 10.26 2.65
C CYS A 101 -10.09 10.84 2.40
N GLU A 102 -10.23 12.16 2.39
CA GLU A 102 -11.53 12.81 2.16
C GLU A 102 -12.07 12.55 0.74
N SER A 103 -11.21 12.53 -0.27
CA SER A 103 -11.60 12.20 -1.64
C SER A 103 -12.10 10.76 -1.75
N TYR A 104 -11.45 9.81 -1.07
CA TYR A 104 -11.90 8.42 -1.01
C TYR A 104 -13.26 8.28 -0.31
N LYS A 105 -13.47 8.96 0.82
CA LYS A 105 -14.75 8.98 1.52
C LYS A 105 -15.88 9.49 0.61
N MET A 106 -15.65 10.61 -0.09
CA MET A 106 -16.61 11.17 -1.04
C MET A 106 -16.92 10.19 -2.17
N PHE A 107 -15.90 9.57 -2.75
CA PHE A 107 -16.05 8.59 -3.82
C PHE A 107 -16.85 7.36 -3.35
N PHE A 108 -16.50 6.78 -2.20
CA PHE A 108 -17.18 5.60 -1.68
C PHE A 108 -18.63 5.92 -1.28
N ALA A 109 -18.88 7.09 -0.67
CA ALA A 109 -20.25 7.51 -0.35
C ALA A 109 -21.14 7.59 -1.61
N ALA A 110 -20.60 8.12 -2.70
CA ALA A 110 -21.34 8.27 -3.96
C ALA A 110 -21.49 6.93 -4.72
N CYS A 111 -20.45 6.09 -4.74
CA CYS A 111 -20.36 4.95 -5.65
C CYS A 111 -20.70 3.60 -5.00
N LEU A 112 -20.57 3.45 -3.69
CA LEU A 112 -20.75 2.17 -3.01
C LEU A 112 -22.14 1.53 -3.19
N PRO A 113 -23.26 2.28 -3.20
CA PRO A 113 -24.57 1.69 -3.48
C PRO A 113 -24.61 1.00 -4.85
N ARG A 114 -24.08 1.68 -5.88
CA ARG A 114 -24.03 1.14 -7.25
C ARG A 114 -23.06 -0.05 -7.38
N MET A 115 -21.93 -0.01 -6.69
CA MET A 115 -21.00 -1.15 -6.62
C MET A 115 -21.70 -2.39 -6.03
N LYS A 116 -22.46 -2.23 -4.95
CA LYS A 116 -23.22 -3.33 -4.33
C LYS A 116 -24.29 -3.92 -5.27
N GLU A 117 -24.96 -3.09 -6.06
CA GLU A 117 -25.92 -3.55 -7.08
C GLU A 117 -25.23 -4.38 -8.18
N THR A 118 -24.07 -3.91 -8.63
CA THR A 118 -23.24 -4.63 -9.62
C THR A 118 -22.83 -6.00 -9.11
N VAL A 119 -22.35 -6.10 -7.87
CA VAL A 119 -21.99 -7.38 -7.23
C VAL A 119 -23.18 -8.34 -7.21
N LYS A 120 -24.37 -7.90 -6.76
CA LYS A 120 -25.58 -8.72 -6.77
C LYS A 120 -25.96 -9.25 -8.16
N THR A 121 -25.67 -8.48 -9.20
CA THR A 121 -25.92 -8.89 -10.59
C THR A 121 -24.93 -9.95 -11.06
N LEU A 122 -23.66 -9.84 -10.63
CA LEU A 122 -22.62 -10.82 -10.97
C LEU A 122 -22.81 -12.16 -10.25
N GLU A 123 -23.25 -12.14 -9.00
CA GLU A 123 -23.51 -13.35 -8.19
C GLU A 123 -24.69 -14.18 -8.69
N LYS A 124 -25.58 -13.58 -9.48
CA LYS A 124 -26.74 -14.28 -10.08
C LYS A 124 -26.42 -14.99 -11.41
N ARG A 125 -25.19 -14.87 -11.91
CA ARG A 125 -24.73 -15.52 -13.15
C ARG A 125 -23.97 -16.80 -12.86
#